data_0d7fae87a3aa1f5e7b05edfc69fd62bb
#
_entry.id   0d7fae87a3aa1f5e7b05edfc69fd62bb
#
_cell.length_a   1.000
_cell.length_b   1.000
_cell.length_c   1.000
_cell.angle_alpha   90.00
_cell.angle_beta   90.00
_cell.angle_gamma   90.00
#
_symmetry.space_group_name_H-M   'P 1'
#
loop_
_entity.id
_entity.type
_entity.pdbx_description
1 polymer ?
#
loop_
_entity_poly.entity_id
_entity_poly.type
_entity_poly.pdbx_seq_one_letter_code
_entity_poly.pdbx_strand_id
1 'polypeptide(L)'
;MTHKEILTTLGNYVDYLIAGSSAEAPLWNIEKVRSGKPNKWNYVDGCMITACLSLYKTTGDEKFLKFSRDFVDYFVKDGGEIYTFDANEHNLDNINQGKNLFSLIDLTGEQRYRDAINTIRAQLDTQPRTKDGNFWHKAIYPWQVWLDGTYMAQPFYMEYETRYNGMKGCQDSYKQFMNIKKYMRDPKTGLYYHGYDESRQMYWADPVTGCSANFWLRAMGWFLVAMVDVLERMDEQMYYEYRAIMAMFKEAVEAMIQFQDAETGMFWQVIDKAGVPGNYLETSGSSLFAYAVLKGVRLGYLPKRFRAYGEKAFYGTCDKSLGVNDKGELQLSGICLVAGLGGATRRDGSLEYYFSEPVVENDAKGVAPLLLAYTEMIIQ
;
A
#
# COMPACT_ATOMS: atom_id res chain seq x y z
N MET A 1 2.90 -0.93 26.72
CA MET A 1 1.68 -1.81 26.87
C MET A 1 2.09 -3.27 26.78
N THR A 2 1.36 -4.21 27.44
CA THR A 2 1.50 -5.64 27.16
C THR A 2 0.96 -5.98 25.77
N HIS A 3 1.39 -7.07 25.16
CA HIS A 3 0.90 -7.51 23.85
C HIS A 3 -0.63 -7.65 23.83
N LYS A 4 -1.24 -8.15 24.91
CA LYS A 4 -2.70 -8.28 25.03
C LYS A 4 -3.40 -6.91 25.07
N GLU A 5 -2.84 -5.97 25.80
CA GLU A 5 -3.37 -4.59 25.86
C GLU A 5 -3.28 -3.91 24.48
N ILE A 6 -2.17 -4.08 23.76
CA ILE A 6 -2.00 -3.54 22.39
C ILE A 6 -3.11 -4.06 21.48
N LEU A 7 -3.33 -5.39 21.46
CA LEU A 7 -4.36 -5.99 20.59
C LEU A 7 -5.77 -5.50 20.96
N THR A 8 -6.08 -5.35 22.25
CA THR A 8 -7.35 -4.80 22.70
C THR A 8 -7.50 -3.31 22.32
N THR A 9 -6.44 -2.53 22.47
CA THR A 9 -6.44 -1.09 22.11
C THR A 9 -6.64 -0.91 20.60
N LEU A 10 -6.04 -1.74 19.78
CA LEU A 10 -6.25 -1.69 18.31
C LEU A 10 -7.69 -2.04 17.93
N GLY A 11 -8.31 -3.01 18.58
CA GLY A 11 -9.75 -3.29 18.41
C GLY A 11 -10.63 -2.08 18.72
N ASN A 12 -10.39 -1.44 19.85
CA ASN A 12 -11.12 -0.22 20.24
C ASN A 12 -10.83 0.95 19.29
N TYR A 13 -9.59 1.05 18.79
CA TYR A 13 -9.19 2.11 17.87
C TYR A 13 -9.90 2.00 16.51
N VAL A 14 -9.99 0.80 15.95
CA VAL A 14 -10.73 0.61 14.70
C VAL A 14 -12.21 0.89 14.89
N ASP A 15 -12.80 0.49 16.02
CA ASP A 15 -14.19 0.79 16.34
C ASP A 15 -14.44 2.31 16.42
N TYR A 16 -13.56 3.05 17.07
CA TYR A 16 -13.61 4.52 17.10
C TYR A 16 -13.56 5.12 15.69
N LEU A 17 -12.65 4.65 14.84
CA LEU A 17 -12.52 5.18 13.49
C LEU A 17 -13.73 4.92 12.62
N ILE A 18 -14.27 3.69 12.62
CA ILE A 18 -15.46 3.36 11.79
C ILE A 18 -16.72 4.04 12.31
N ALA A 19 -16.89 4.17 13.64
CA ALA A 19 -18.04 4.84 14.22
C ALA A 19 -18.10 6.34 13.88
N GLY A 20 -16.93 6.99 13.75
CA GLY A 20 -16.82 8.41 13.41
C GLY A 20 -16.70 8.74 11.95
N SER A 21 -16.73 7.73 11.05
CA SER A 21 -16.48 7.91 9.61
C SER A 21 -17.67 7.56 8.74
N SER A 22 -17.77 8.27 7.62
CA SER A 22 -18.64 7.92 6.51
C SER A 22 -17.86 8.01 5.19
N ALA A 23 -18.46 7.55 4.09
CA ALA A 23 -17.84 7.69 2.77
C ALA A 23 -17.64 9.16 2.35
N GLU A 24 -18.47 10.07 2.86
CA GLU A 24 -18.38 11.51 2.57
C GLU A 24 -17.32 12.20 3.44
N ALA A 25 -17.17 11.75 4.68
CA ALA A 25 -16.30 12.36 5.70
C ALA A 25 -15.53 11.30 6.50
N PRO A 26 -14.56 10.59 5.89
CA PRO A 26 -13.75 9.63 6.61
C PRO A 26 -12.72 10.33 7.52
N LEU A 27 -12.66 9.95 8.79
CA LEU A 27 -11.72 10.53 9.77
C LEU A 27 -10.26 10.27 9.42
N TRP A 28 -9.98 9.21 8.69
CA TRP A 28 -8.62 8.76 8.34
C TRP A 28 -8.06 9.37 7.05
N ASN A 29 -8.84 10.13 6.30
CA ASN A 29 -8.34 10.77 5.08
C ASN A 29 -7.90 12.20 5.42
N ILE A 30 -6.70 12.31 6.03
CA ILE A 30 -6.20 13.57 6.59
C ILE A 30 -6.04 14.66 5.56
N GLU A 31 -5.69 14.31 4.31
CA GLU A 31 -5.63 15.29 3.21
C GLU A 31 -7.01 15.90 2.93
N LYS A 32 -8.08 15.11 3.00
CA LYS A 32 -9.46 15.60 2.85
C LYS A 32 -9.92 16.40 4.05
N VAL A 33 -9.68 15.89 5.25
CA VAL A 33 -9.99 16.60 6.50
C VAL A 33 -9.34 17.98 6.51
N ARG A 34 -8.04 18.08 6.18
CA ARG A 34 -7.30 19.35 6.15
C ARG A 34 -7.76 20.30 5.04
N SER A 35 -8.10 19.77 3.86
CA SER A 35 -8.50 20.59 2.73
C SER A 35 -9.96 21.02 2.75
N GLY A 36 -10.83 20.35 3.54
CA GLY A 36 -12.28 20.56 3.55
C GLY A 36 -12.98 20.20 2.24
N LYS A 37 -12.28 19.53 1.30
CA LYS A 37 -12.84 19.15 -0.01
C LYS A 37 -13.70 17.91 0.12
N PRO A 38 -14.78 17.78 -0.67
CA PRO A 38 -15.56 16.55 -0.72
C PRO A 38 -14.69 15.32 -0.97
N ASN A 39 -15.08 14.21 -0.37
CA ASN A 39 -14.39 12.94 -0.62
C ASN A 39 -14.65 12.46 -2.06
N LYS A 40 -13.78 11.62 -2.57
CA LYS A 40 -13.86 11.01 -3.89
C LYS A 40 -13.34 9.58 -3.84
N TRP A 41 -13.58 8.80 -4.87
CA TRP A 41 -12.93 7.52 -5.07
C TRP A 41 -11.40 7.66 -5.03
N ASN A 42 -10.72 6.97 -4.11
CA ASN A 42 -9.27 7.12 -3.91
C ASN A 42 -8.65 5.92 -3.19
N TYR A 43 -7.31 5.79 -3.27
CA TYR A 43 -6.58 4.68 -2.66
C TYR A 43 -6.50 4.75 -1.13
N VAL A 44 -6.54 5.93 -0.54
CA VAL A 44 -6.42 6.12 0.92
C VAL A 44 -7.58 5.41 1.62
N ASP A 45 -8.80 5.65 1.13
CA ASP A 45 -9.99 4.95 1.59
C ASP A 45 -9.95 3.47 1.19
N GLY A 46 -9.45 3.17 -0.02
CA GLY A 46 -9.27 1.80 -0.49
C GLY A 46 -8.42 0.94 0.45
N CYS A 47 -7.35 1.49 1.00
CA CYS A 47 -6.53 0.80 1.99
C CYS A 47 -7.31 0.50 3.27
N MET A 48 -8.11 1.47 3.75
CA MET A 48 -8.89 1.30 4.97
C MET A 48 -10.00 0.27 4.80
N ILE A 49 -10.72 0.29 3.68
CA ILE A 49 -11.72 -0.72 3.35
C ILE A 49 -11.10 -2.11 3.22
N THR A 50 -9.87 -2.21 2.65
CA THR A 50 -9.12 -3.48 2.64
C THR A 50 -8.89 -4.01 4.05
N ALA A 51 -8.50 -3.14 4.98
CA ALA A 51 -8.28 -3.52 6.38
C ALA A 51 -9.60 -3.95 7.07
N CYS A 52 -10.70 -3.23 6.85
CA CYS A 52 -12.01 -3.61 7.39
C CYS A 52 -12.49 -4.97 6.86
N LEU A 53 -12.37 -5.23 5.55
CA LEU A 53 -12.72 -6.52 4.96
C LEU A 53 -11.80 -7.66 5.47
N SER A 54 -10.53 -7.37 5.73
CA SER A 54 -9.61 -8.33 6.34
C SER A 54 -10.00 -8.64 7.80
N LEU A 55 -10.40 -7.63 8.58
CA LEU A 55 -10.95 -7.80 9.92
C LEU A 55 -12.22 -8.64 9.91
N TYR A 56 -13.15 -8.39 8.99
CA TYR A 56 -14.33 -9.24 8.83
C TYR A 56 -13.95 -10.70 8.57
N LYS A 57 -13.07 -10.95 7.61
CA LYS A 57 -12.60 -12.32 7.28
C LYS A 57 -11.95 -13.03 8.45
N THR A 58 -11.27 -12.27 9.32
CA THR A 58 -10.51 -12.82 10.45
C THR A 58 -11.37 -13.02 11.69
N THR A 59 -12.32 -12.10 11.96
CA THR A 59 -13.09 -12.10 13.21
C THR A 59 -14.53 -12.59 13.04
N GLY A 60 -15.08 -12.55 11.84
CA GLY A 60 -16.50 -12.80 11.56
C GLY A 60 -17.43 -11.68 12.05
N ASP A 61 -16.90 -10.53 12.51
CA ASP A 61 -17.73 -9.44 13.02
C ASP A 61 -18.36 -8.66 11.87
N GLU A 62 -19.67 -8.81 11.73
CA GLU A 62 -20.49 -8.24 10.65
C GLU A 62 -20.43 -6.71 10.54
N LYS A 63 -20.04 -6.01 11.61
CA LYS A 63 -19.89 -4.55 11.57
C LYS A 63 -18.89 -4.10 10.51
N PHE A 64 -17.80 -4.86 10.31
CA PHE A 64 -16.76 -4.54 9.34
C PHE A 64 -17.23 -4.74 7.90
N LEU A 65 -18.00 -5.82 7.64
CA LEU A 65 -18.61 -6.03 6.32
C LEU A 65 -19.63 -4.95 6.02
N LYS A 66 -20.55 -4.72 6.96
CA LYS A 66 -21.58 -3.69 6.80
C LYS A 66 -20.98 -2.33 6.52
N PHE A 67 -19.99 -1.91 7.33
CA PHE A 67 -19.31 -0.64 7.12
C PHE A 67 -18.63 -0.55 5.75
N SER A 68 -17.89 -1.59 5.35
CA SER A 68 -17.18 -1.63 4.07
C SER A 68 -18.15 -1.54 2.88
N ARG A 69 -19.27 -2.25 2.98
CA ARG A 69 -20.33 -2.23 1.97
C ARG A 69 -20.96 -0.84 1.87
N ASP A 70 -21.45 -0.29 2.99
CA ASP A 70 -22.08 1.03 3.02
C ASP A 70 -21.15 2.12 2.47
N PHE A 71 -19.84 2.03 2.78
CA PHE A 71 -18.84 2.97 2.29
C PHE A 71 -18.64 2.87 0.77
N VAL A 72 -18.51 1.66 0.24
CA VAL A 72 -18.30 1.43 -1.20
C VAL A 72 -19.56 1.75 -2.00
N ASP A 73 -20.74 1.46 -1.47
CA ASP A 73 -22.04 1.71 -2.11
C ASP A 73 -22.34 3.21 -2.31
N TYR A 74 -21.70 4.06 -1.52
CA TYR A 74 -21.74 5.50 -1.78
C TYR A 74 -21.16 5.85 -3.15
N PHE A 75 -20.11 5.16 -3.56
CA PHE A 75 -19.41 5.42 -4.83
C PHE A 75 -19.93 4.52 -5.98
N VAL A 76 -20.14 3.23 -5.74
CA VAL A 76 -20.50 2.26 -6.78
C VAL A 76 -22.01 2.23 -6.98
N LYS A 77 -22.43 2.58 -8.21
CA LYS A 77 -23.85 2.63 -8.62
C LYS A 77 -24.20 1.40 -9.45
N ASP A 78 -25.50 1.25 -9.71
CA ASP A 78 -26.00 0.22 -10.62
C ASP A 78 -25.36 0.38 -12.01
N GLY A 79 -25.06 -0.75 -12.66
CA GLY A 79 -24.38 -0.76 -13.95
C GLY A 79 -22.87 -0.50 -13.89
N GLY A 80 -22.27 -0.40 -12.68
CA GLY A 80 -20.83 -0.29 -12.50
C GLY A 80 -20.26 1.11 -12.68
N GLU A 81 -21.12 2.14 -12.71
CA GLU A 81 -20.67 3.53 -12.60
C GLU A 81 -20.04 3.76 -11.22
N ILE A 82 -18.90 4.43 -11.20
CA ILE A 82 -18.21 4.77 -9.95
C ILE A 82 -18.14 6.29 -9.83
N TYR A 83 -18.89 6.84 -8.88
CA TYR A 83 -18.92 8.27 -8.60
C TYR A 83 -17.51 8.83 -8.37
N THR A 84 -17.15 9.87 -9.08
CA THR A 84 -15.84 10.54 -9.09
C THR A 84 -14.66 9.75 -9.67
N PHE A 85 -14.85 8.55 -10.20
CA PHE A 85 -13.81 7.84 -10.95
C PHE A 85 -13.83 8.29 -12.42
N ASP A 86 -12.66 8.67 -12.94
CA ASP A 86 -12.47 8.94 -14.36
C ASP A 86 -11.28 8.13 -14.88
N ALA A 87 -11.55 7.17 -15.76
CA ALA A 87 -10.53 6.33 -16.36
C ALA A 87 -9.52 7.14 -17.22
N ASN A 88 -9.92 8.29 -17.76
CA ASN A 88 -9.05 9.14 -18.59
C ASN A 88 -7.98 9.89 -17.78
N GLU A 89 -8.10 9.97 -16.45
CA GLU A 89 -7.02 10.47 -15.60
C GLU A 89 -5.77 9.59 -15.69
N HIS A 90 -5.93 8.33 -16.09
CA HIS A 90 -4.84 7.33 -16.13
C HIS A 90 -3.98 7.38 -14.86
N ASN A 91 -4.64 7.37 -13.72
CA ASN A 91 -4.03 7.45 -12.39
C ASN A 91 -4.13 6.08 -11.72
N LEU A 92 -2.97 5.42 -11.49
CA LEU A 92 -2.95 4.11 -10.85
C LEU A 92 -3.50 4.12 -9.42
N ASP A 93 -3.43 5.25 -8.71
CA ASP A 93 -4.00 5.37 -7.36
C ASP A 93 -5.51 5.07 -7.35
N ASN A 94 -6.22 5.42 -8.42
CA ASN A 94 -7.65 5.20 -8.53
C ASN A 94 -8.03 3.71 -8.75
N ILE A 95 -7.07 2.86 -9.12
CA ILE A 95 -7.27 1.40 -9.28
C ILE A 95 -7.35 0.70 -7.92
N ASN A 96 -6.60 1.18 -6.94
CA ASN A 96 -6.38 0.48 -5.67
C ASN A 96 -7.66 0.06 -4.95
N GLN A 97 -8.63 0.96 -4.84
CA GLN A 97 -9.89 0.65 -4.15
C GLN A 97 -10.70 -0.43 -4.88
N GLY A 98 -10.48 -0.62 -6.17
CA GLY A 98 -11.12 -1.66 -6.99
C GLY A 98 -10.87 -3.08 -6.49
N LYS A 99 -9.74 -3.35 -5.82
CA LYS A 99 -9.47 -4.68 -5.27
C LYS A 99 -10.46 -5.12 -4.20
N ASN A 100 -11.11 -4.18 -3.50
CA ASN A 100 -12.12 -4.46 -2.49
C ASN A 100 -13.41 -5.01 -3.10
N LEU A 101 -13.69 -4.67 -4.35
CA LEU A 101 -14.88 -5.11 -5.08
C LEU A 101 -14.89 -6.63 -5.31
N PHE A 102 -13.72 -7.27 -5.45
CA PHE A 102 -13.65 -8.73 -5.54
C PHE A 102 -14.16 -9.41 -4.27
N SER A 103 -13.78 -8.90 -3.10
CA SER A 103 -14.28 -9.41 -1.83
C SER A 103 -15.78 -9.14 -1.67
N LEU A 104 -16.26 -7.96 -2.08
CA LEU A 104 -17.69 -7.62 -1.96
C LEU A 104 -18.55 -8.46 -2.87
N ILE A 105 -18.17 -8.72 -4.13
CA ILE A 105 -18.93 -9.60 -5.00
C ILE A 105 -18.95 -11.04 -4.47
N ASP A 106 -17.83 -11.55 -3.94
CA ASP A 106 -17.77 -12.89 -3.35
C ASP A 106 -18.71 -13.04 -2.14
N LEU A 107 -18.85 -11.98 -1.33
CA LEU A 107 -19.64 -11.98 -0.11
C LEU A 107 -21.13 -11.68 -0.34
N THR A 108 -21.46 -10.90 -1.38
CA THR A 108 -22.83 -10.41 -1.60
C THR A 108 -23.48 -10.96 -2.86
N GLY A 109 -22.72 -11.35 -3.87
CA GLY A 109 -23.22 -11.76 -5.19
C GLY A 109 -23.73 -10.61 -6.05
N GLU A 110 -23.55 -9.33 -5.64
CA GLU A 110 -24.13 -8.19 -6.34
C GLU A 110 -23.38 -7.85 -7.63
N GLN A 111 -24.09 -7.91 -8.76
CA GLN A 111 -23.54 -7.74 -10.10
C GLN A 111 -22.88 -6.36 -10.30
N ARG A 112 -23.39 -5.30 -9.67
CA ARG A 112 -22.79 -3.94 -9.79
C ARG A 112 -21.31 -3.89 -9.44
N TYR A 113 -20.84 -4.70 -8.48
CA TYR A 113 -19.41 -4.76 -8.15
C TYR A 113 -18.61 -5.38 -9.28
N ARG A 114 -19.18 -6.40 -9.96
CA ARG A 114 -18.53 -6.98 -11.16
C ARG A 114 -18.43 -5.96 -12.29
N ASP A 115 -19.47 -5.20 -12.51
CA ASP A 115 -19.51 -4.16 -13.55
C ASP A 115 -18.52 -3.04 -13.22
N ALA A 116 -18.42 -2.62 -11.96
CA ALA A 116 -17.43 -1.64 -11.50
C ALA A 116 -15.99 -2.15 -11.63
N ILE A 117 -15.74 -3.44 -11.36
CA ILE A 117 -14.42 -4.07 -11.62
C ILE A 117 -14.07 -3.93 -13.11
N ASN A 118 -15.01 -4.18 -14.03
CA ASN A 118 -14.78 -4.00 -15.46
C ASN A 118 -14.51 -2.55 -15.83
N THR A 119 -15.23 -1.59 -15.25
CA THR A 119 -15.00 -0.14 -15.44
C THR A 119 -13.58 0.26 -15.04
N ILE A 120 -13.10 -0.20 -13.88
CA ILE A 120 -11.73 0.08 -13.43
C ILE A 120 -10.70 -0.61 -14.32
N ARG A 121 -10.95 -1.87 -14.71
CA ARG A 121 -10.03 -2.63 -15.55
C ARG A 121 -9.83 -1.97 -16.90
N ALA A 122 -10.86 -1.36 -17.48
CA ALA A 122 -10.78 -0.66 -18.75
C ALA A 122 -9.73 0.48 -18.76
N GLN A 123 -9.46 1.15 -17.63
CA GLN A 123 -8.38 2.13 -17.54
C GLN A 123 -7.02 1.51 -17.89
N LEU A 124 -6.76 0.27 -17.45
CA LEU A 124 -5.46 -0.39 -17.67
C LEU A 124 -5.19 -0.74 -19.12
N ASP A 125 -6.23 -0.86 -19.97
CA ASP A 125 -6.08 -1.11 -21.41
C ASP A 125 -5.43 0.08 -22.14
N THR A 126 -5.67 1.29 -21.63
CA THR A 126 -5.18 2.54 -22.21
C THR A 126 -4.14 3.25 -21.33
N GLN A 127 -3.79 2.67 -20.18
CA GLN A 127 -2.78 3.25 -19.28
C GLN A 127 -1.45 3.45 -20.03
N PRO A 128 -0.90 4.67 -20.06
CA PRO A 128 0.40 4.93 -20.70
C PRO A 128 1.51 4.03 -20.12
N ARG A 129 2.48 3.68 -20.96
CA ARG A 129 3.54 2.73 -20.61
C ARG A 129 4.92 3.25 -20.99
N THR A 130 5.93 2.80 -20.27
CA THR A 130 7.33 2.87 -20.68
C THR A 130 7.59 1.97 -21.88
N LYS A 131 8.73 2.12 -22.54
CA LYS A 131 9.14 1.27 -23.68
C LYS A 131 9.21 -0.21 -23.31
N ASP A 132 9.65 -0.52 -22.08
CA ASP A 132 9.71 -1.89 -21.58
C ASP A 132 8.36 -2.42 -21.05
N GLY A 133 7.32 -1.58 -21.04
CA GLY A 133 5.93 -1.99 -20.82
C GLY A 133 5.38 -1.71 -19.43
N ASN A 134 6.14 -1.12 -18.50
CA ASN A 134 5.58 -0.73 -17.20
C ASN A 134 4.56 0.40 -17.36
N PHE A 135 3.49 0.33 -16.59
CA PHE A 135 2.55 1.44 -16.47
C PHE A 135 3.26 2.69 -15.94
N TRP A 136 2.97 3.84 -16.54
CA TRP A 136 3.27 5.10 -15.86
C TRP A 136 2.43 5.20 -14.60
N HIS A 137 3.00 5.74 -13.54
CA HIS A 137 2.27 5.92 -12.29
C HIS A 137 1.01 6.75 -12.46
N LYS A 138 1.10 7.84 -13.23
CA LYS A 138 0.00 8.71 -13.66
C LYS A 138 0.30 9.33 -15.01
N ALA A 139 -0.71 9.65 -15.80
CA ALA A 139 -0.51 10.36 -17.08
C ALA A 139 0.20 11.71 -16.90
N ILE A 140 -0.04 12.39 -15.78
CA ILE A 140 0.62 13.67 -15.43
C ILE A 140 2.10 13.51 -15.05
N TYR A 141 2.60 12.29 -14.92
CA TYR A 141 4.00 11.95 -14.67
C TYR A 141 4.51 11.03 -15.79
N PRO A 142 4.68 11.57 -17.02
CA PRO A 142 5.06 10.77 -18.18
C PRO A 142 6.39 10.06 -17.96
N TRP A 143 6.48 8.82 -18.43
CA TRP A 143 7.65 7.93 -18.37
C TRP A 143 8.06 7.47 -16.97
N GLN A 144 7.28 7.79 -15.93
CA GLN A 144 7.65 7.53 -14.54
C GLN A 144 6.99 6.25 -14.00
N VAL A 145 7.81 5.39 -13.42
CA VAL A 145 7.43 4.21 -12.66
C VAL A 145 7.79 4.47 -11.19
N TRP A 146 6.79 4.39 -10.29
CA TRP A 146 7.01 4.50 -8.86
C TRP A 146 6.65 3.17 -8.20
N LEU A 147 7.35 2.82 -7.11
CA LEU A 147 7.03 1.59 -6.36
C LEU A 147 5.60 1.57 -5.87
N ASP A 148 5.08 2.74 -5.49
CA ASP A 148 3.66 2.94 -5.09
C ASP A 148 2.69 2.39 -6.14
N GLY A 149 2.95 2.66 -7.42
CA GLY A 149 2.13 2.20 -8.53
C GLY A 149 2.00 0.69 -8.61
N THR A 150 2.98 -0.07 -8.12
CA THR A 150 2.87 -1.53 -8.06
C THR A 150 1.77 -1.97 -7.11
N TYR A 151 1.70 -1.40 -5.92
CA TYR A 151 0.62 -1.70 -4.98
C TYR A 151 -0.74 -1.16 -5.45
N MET A 152 -0.72 0.00 -6.08
CA MET A 152 -1.96 0.61 -6.56
C MET A 152 -2.66 -0.23 -7.62
N ALA A 153 -1.91 -0.84 -8.55
CA ALA A 153 -2.48 -1.52 -9.71
C ALA A 153 -2.31 -3.05 -9.72
N GLN A 154 -1.15 -3.59 -9.36
CA GLN A 154 -0.83 -4.98 -9.66
C GLN A 154 -1.67 -6.03 -8.91
N PRO A 155 -2.04 -5.87 -7.62
CA PRO A 155 -2.94 -6.82 -6.97
C PRO A 155 -4.32 -6.89 -7.62
N PHE A 156 -4.89 -5.73 -8.01
CA PHE A 156 -6.15 -5.68 -8.76
C PHE A 156 -6.00 -6.32 -10.15
N TYR A 157 -4.94 -5.96 -10.87
CA TYR A 157 -4.68 -6.44 -12.22
C TYR A 157 -4.50 -7.95 -12.25
N MET A 158 -3.63 -8.50 -11.39
CA MET A 158 -3.43 -9.95 -11.30
C MET A 158 -4.73 -10.68 -10.97
N GLU A 159 -5.50 -10.20 -9.98
CA GLU A 159 -6.75 -10.83 -9.58
C GLU A 159 -7.80 -10.82 -10.70
N TYR A 160 -7.92 -9.70 -11.43
CA TYR A 160 -8.81 -9.63 -12.58
C TYR A 160 -8.43 -10.62 -13.67
N GLU A 161 -7.17 -10.62 -14.05
CA GLU A 161 -6.66 -11.46 -15.13
C GLU A 161 -6.79 -12.95 -14.81
N THR A 162 -6.50 -13.34 -13.58
CA THR A 162 -6.65 -14.72 -13.10
C THR A 162 -8.12 -15.14 -13.07
N ARG A 163 -9.00 -14.31 -12.49
CA ARG A 163 -10.41 -14.69 -12.25
C ARG A 163 -11.28 -14.57 -13.49
N TYR A 164 -10.99 -13.59 -14.34
CA TYR A 164 -11.99 -13.13 -15.31
C TYR A 164 -11.49 -13.00 -16.75
N ASN A 165 -10.21 -13.05 -16.99
CA ASN A 165 -9.66 -12.85 -18.34
C ASN A 165 -8.80 -14.01 -18.85
N GLY A 166 -8.91 -15.18 -18.25
CA GLY A 166 -8.15 -16.37 -18.68
C GLY A 166 -6.63 -16.15 -18.65
N MET A 167 -6.14 -15.39 -17.66
CA MET A 167 -4.74 -15.09 -17.39
C MET A 167 -4.00 -14.30 -18.48
N LYS A 168 -4.69 -13.68 -19.44
CA LYS A 168 -4.07 -13.00 -20.59
C LYS A 168 -3.07 -11.91 -20.20
N GLY A 169 -3.35 -11.17 -19.11
CA GLY A 169 -2.49 -10.09 -18.61
C GLY A 169 -1.55 -10.50 -17.48
N CYS A 170 -1.61 -11.75 -16.99
CA CYS A 170 -0.77 -12.18 -15.86
C CYS A 170 0.73 -12.09 -16.18
N GLN A 171 1.15 -12.44 -17.41
CA GLN A 171 2.53 -12.30 -17.85
C GLN A 171 2.99 -10.85 -17.95
N ASP A 172 2.08 -9.94 -18.30
CA ASP A 172 2.36 -8.50 -18.31
C ASP A 172 2.61 -7.98 -16.88
N SER A 173 1.77 -8.36 -15.93
CA SER A 173 1.97 -8.04 -14.51
C SER A 173 3.34 -8.54 -14.02
N TYR A 174 3.66 -9.81 -14.25
CA TYR A 174 4.97 -10.39 -13.92
C TYR A 174 6.14 -9.60 -14.53
N LYS A 175 6.05 -9.29 -15.83
CA LYS A 175 7.09 -8.50 -16.53
C LYS A 175 7.33 -7.15 -15.86
N GLN A 176 6.29 -6.49 -15.40
CA GLN A 176 6.42 -5.19 -14.73
C GLN A 176 7.22 -5.29 -13.41
N PHE A 177 7.03 -6.35 -12.62
CA PHE A 177 7.88 -6.61 -11.45
C PHE A 177 9.34 -6.87 -11.83
N MET A 178 9.58 -7.66 -12.87
CA MET A 178 10.95 -7.94 -13.32
C MET A 178 11.66 -6.69 -13.85
N ASN A 179 10.96 -5.80 -14.51
CA ASN A 179 11.50 -4.51 -14.94
C ASN A 179 11.86 -3.63 -13.75
N ILE A 180 11.03 -3.59 -12.70
CA ILE A 180 11.35 -2.89 -11.45
C ILE A 180 12.61 -3.46 -10.81
N LYS A 181 12.74 -4.79 -10.74
CA LYS A 181 13.98 -5.44 -10.25
C LYS A 181 15.19 -5.03 -11.08
N LYS A 182 15.04 -4.95 -12.39
CA LYS A 182 16.14 -4.60 -13.32
C LYS A 182 16.59 -3.15 -13.17
N TYR A 183 15.65 -2.20 -13.04
CA TYR A 183 15.95 -0.78 -13.15
C TYR A 183 16.04 -0.06 -11.81
N MET A 184 15.29 -0.50 -10.80
CA MET A 184 15.11 0.27 -9.56
C MET A 184 15.80 -0.36 -8.35
N ARG A 185 16.38 -1.56 -8.47
CA ARG A 185 17.09 -2.20 -7.35
C ARG A 185 18.52 -1.68 -7.23
N ASP A 186 18.88 -1.19 -6.07
CA ASP A 186 20.27 -0.87 -5.75
C ASP A 186 21.07 -2.17 -5.49
N PRO A 187 22.17 -2.40 -6.23
CA PRO A 187 22.98 -3.62 -6.08
C PRO A 187 23.76 -3.69 -4.77
N LYS A 188 24.00 -2.55 -4.09
CA LYS A 188 24.77 -2.48 -2.85
C LYS A 188 23.94 -2.83 -1.63
N THR A 189 22.75 -2.24 -1.52
CA THR A 189 21.87 -2.40 -0.36
C THR A 189 20.78 -3.45 -0.57
N GLY A 190 20.45 -3.73 -1.82
CA GLY A 190 19.29 -4.58 -2.18
C GLY A 190 17.95 -3.86 -2.07
N LEU A 191 17.91 -2.61 -1.61
CA LEU A 191 16.73 -1.76 -1.55
C LEU A 191 16.33 -1.29 -2.95
N TYR A 192 15.11 -0.76 -3.06
CA TYR A 192 14.60 -0.22 -4.32
C TYR A 192 14.35 1.28 -4.19
N TYR A 193 14.73 2.03 -5.21
CA TYR A 193 14.50 3.48 -5.27
C TYR A 193 13.01 3.79 -5.38
N HIS A 194 12.58 4.94 -4.83
CA HIS A 194 11.18 5.36 -4.84
C HIS A 194 10.57 5.44 -6.24
N GLY A 195 11.31 6.05 -7.18
CA GLY A 195 10.86 6.23 -8.55
C GLY A 195 11.97 6.06 -9.58
N TYR A 196 11.52 5.79 -10.82
CA TYR A 196 12.35 5.66 -12.01
C TYR A 196 11.71 6.46 -13.13
N ASP A 197 12.47 7.35 -13.78
CA ASP A 197 12.11 8.05 -14.99
C ASP A 197 12.86 7.44 -16.18
N GLU A 198 12.15 6.72 -17.07
CA GLU A 198 12.75 6.12 -18.25
C GLU A 198 13.33 7.18 -19.20
N SER A 199 12.74 8.37 -19.25
CA SER A 199 13.22 9.48 -20.08
C SER A 199 14.50 10.10 -19.53
N ARG A 200 14.76 9.98 -18.22
CA ARG A 200 15.88 10.61 -17.50
C ARG A 200 15.93 12.14 -17.61
N GLN A 201 14.78 12.76 -17.91
CA GLN A 201 14.67 14.20 -18.10
C GLN A 201 14.18 14.92 -16.84
N MET A 202 13.62 14.17 -15.89
CA MET A 202 13.16 14.76 -14.64
C MET A 202 14.34 15.17 -13.76
N TYR A 203 14.25 16.37 -13.17
CA TYR A 203 15.28 16.96 -12.33
C TYR A 203 15.62 16.15 -11.06
N TRP A 204 14.72 15.26 -10.64
CA TRP A 204 14.92 14.36 -9.50
C TRP A 204 15.58 13.03 -9.90
N ALA A 205 15.64 12.73 -11.19
CA ALA A 205 16.18 11.47 -11.70
C ALA A 205 17.69 11.57 -11.93
N ASP A 206 18.41 10.54 -11.53
CA ASP A 206 19.81 10.38 -11.90
C ASP A 206 19.95 10.26 -13.43
N PRO A 207 20.82 11.05 -14.08
CA PRO A 207 20.89 11.10 -15.54
C PRO A 207 21.42 9.80 -16.17
N VAL A 208 22.03 8.91 -15.39
CA VAL A 208 22.58 7.64 -15.88
C VAL A 208 21.58 6.51 -15.63
N THR A 209 21.05 6.40 -14.42
CA THR A 209 20.18 5.30 -14.02
C THR A 209 18.70 5.60 -14.23
N GLY A 210 18.29 6.86 -14.15
CA GLY A 210 16.89 7.29 -14.15
C GLY A 210 16.21 7.17 -12.78
N CYS A 211 16.91 6.67 -11.76
CA CYS A 211 16.35 6.48 -10.43
C CYS A 211 16.34 7.76 -9.60
N SER A 212 15.42 7.84 -8.64
CA SER A 212 15.44 8.87 -7.59
C SER A 212 16.61 8.66 -6.62
N ALA A 213 16.95 9.70 -5.84
CA ALA A 213 18.17 9.68 -5.04
C ALA A 213 18.12 8.78 -3.79
N ASN A 214 16.93 8.56 -3.21
CA ASN A 214 16.79 7.96 -1.88
C ASN A 214 15.79 6.82 -1.83
N PHE A 215 15.90 5.97 -0.77
CA PHE A 215 15.01 4.85 -0.49
C PHE A 215 13.93 5.30 0.49
N TRP A 216 12.78 5.72 -0.02
CA TRP A 216 11.66 6.11 0.83
C TRP A 216 10.95 4.89 1.40
N LEU A 217 10.79 4.87 2.72
CA LEU A 217 10.29 3.72 3.45
C LEU A 217 8.90 3.27 3.00
N ARG A 218 7.95 4.20 2.84
CA ARG A 218 6.59 3.81 2.45
C ARG A 218 6.50 3.24 1.03
N ALA A 219 7.31 3.74 0.10
CA ALA A 219 7.39 3.16 -1.25
C ALA A 219 7.89 1.71 -1.21
N MET A 220 8.96 1.44 -0.44
CA MET A 220 9.43 0.08 -0.20
C MET A 220 8.35 -0.80 0.45
N GLY A 221 7.64 -0.26 1.44
CA GLY A 221 6.54 -0.95 2.09
C GLY A 221 5.41 -1.33 1.12
N TRP A 222 4.98 -0.38 0.27
CA TRP A 222 4.00 -0.66 -0.79
C TRP A 222 4.46 -1.76 -1.74
N PHE A 223 5.74 -1.75 -2.11
CA PHE A 223 6.31 -2.75 -3.00
C PHE A 223 6.30 -4.15 -2.38
N LEU A 224 6.65 -4.28 -1.09
CA LEU A 224 6.56 -5.56 -0.37
C LEU A 224 5.11 -6.08 -0.33
N VAL A 225 4.15 -5.20 -0.01
CA VAL A 225 2.73 -5.57 0.02
C VAL A 225 2.21 -5.92 -1.36
N ALA A 226 2.63 -5.20 -2.41
CA ALA A 226 2.28 -5.55 -3.78
C ALA A 226 2.70 -6.99 -4.14
N MET A 227 3.92 -7.37 -3.78
CA MET A 227 4.42 -8.73 -4.07
C MET A 227 3.66 -9.81 -3.29
N VAL A 228 3.46 -9.64 -1.99
CA VAL A 228 2.76 -10.65 -1.17
C VAL A 228 1.30 -10.78 -1.57
N ASP A 229 0.65 -9.67 -1.96
CA ASP A 229 -0.73 -9.67 -2.41
C ASP A 229 -0.89 -10.25 -3.83
N VAL A 230 0.06 -10.01 -4.72
CA VAL A 230 0.06 -10.62 -6.07
C VAL A 230 0.30 -12.11 -5.99
N LEU A 231 1.25 -12.57 -5.17
CA LEU A 231 1.52 -14.00 -4.97
C LEU A 231 0.28 -14.79 -4.53
N GLU A 232 -0.56 -14.19 -3.69
CA GLU A 232 -1.81 -14.83 -3.23
C GLU A 232 -2.87 -14.94 -4.35
N ARG A 233 -2.75 -14.16 -5.42
CA ARG A 233 -3.71 -14.06 -6.53
C ARG A 233 -3.26 -14.77 -7.80
N MET A 234 -2.02 -15.24 -7.82
CA MET A 234 -1.46 -15.95 -9.00
C MET A 234 -2.07 -17.36 -9.11
N ASP A 235 -2.35 -17.75 -10.34
CA ASP A 235 -2.78 -19.11 -10.65
C ASP A 235 -1.60 -20.10 -10.59
N GLU A 236 -1.88 -21.36 -10.26
CA GLU A 236 -0.87 -22.43 -10.16
C GLU A 236 -0.13 -22.69 -11.49
N GLN A 237 -0.72 -22.37 -12.62
CA GLN A 237 -0.10 -22.47 -13.92
C GLN A 237 1.08 -21.50 -14.11
N MET A 238 1.17 -20.46 -13.29
CA MET A 238 2.26 -19.47 -13.28
C MET A 238 3.41 -19.88 -12.34
N TYR A 239 3.75 -21.14 -12.29
CA TYR A 239 4.73 -21.68 -11.32
C TYR A 239 6.09 -20.96 -11.34
N TYR A 240 6.64 -20.70 -12.53
CA TYR A 240 7.97 -20.08 -12.65
C TYR A 240 7.94 -18.60 -12.26
N GLU A 241 6.93 -17.89 -12.68
CA GLU A 241 6.71 -16.47 -12.35
C GLU A 241 6.45 -16.29 -10.85
N TYR A 242 5.63 -17.17 -10.27
CA TYR A 242 5.38 -17.24 -8.84
C TYR A 242 6.70 -17.40 -8.06
N ARG A 243 7.54 -18.38 -8.46
CA ARG A 243 8.85 -18.61 -7.82
C ARG A 243 9.76 -17.40 -7.96
N ALA A 244 9.74 -16.70 -9.07
CA ALA A 244 10.56 -15.51 -9.30
C ALA A 244 10.12 -14.33 -8.44
N ILE A 245 8.80 -14.04 -8.35
CA ILE A 245 8.29 -12.99 -7.47
C ILE A 245 8.51 -13.34 -6.01
N MET A 246 8.30 -14.59 -5.59
CA MET A 246 8.57 -15.04 -4.23
C MET A 246 10.05 -14.87 -3.84
N ALA A 247 10.98 -15.20 -4.75
CA ALA A 247 12.41 -14.98 -4.52
C ALA A 247 12.73 -13.47 -4.40
N MET A 248 12.15 -12.64 -5.26
CA MET A 248 12.31 -11.18 -5.20
C MET A 248 11.74 -10.60 -3.91
N PHE A 249 10.57 -11.04 -3.48
CA PHE A 249 9.97 -10.65 -2.19
C PHE A 249 10.89 -10.99 -1.01
N LYS A 250 11.40 -12.22 -0.97
CA LYS A 250 12.34 -12.64 0.07
C LYS A 250 13.63 -11.80 0.07
N GLU A 251 14.25 -11.58 -1.10
CA GLU A 251 15.44 -10.73 -1.24
C GLU A 251 15.19 -9.29 -0.73
N ALA A 252 14.03 -8.71 -1.07
CA ALA A 252 13.67 -7.36 -0.62
C ALA A 252 13.44 -7.30 0.89
N VAL A 253 12.80 -8.30 1.49
CA VAL A 253 12.64 -8.40 2.95
C VAL A 253 13.99 -8.57 3.64
N GLU A 254 14.88 -9.42 3.11
CA GLU A 254 16.25 -9.60 3.65
C GLU A 254 17.06 -8.31 3.59
N ALA A 255 16.91 -7.52 2.52
CA ALA A 255 17.54 -6.21 2.40
C ALA A 255 16.98 -5.23 3.46
N MET A 256 15.66 -5.15 3.62
CA MET A 256 15.04 -4.28 4.61
C MET A 256 15.47 -4.60 6.04
N ILE A 257 15.54 -5.86 6.42
CA ILE A 257 15.93 -6.30 7.77
C ILE A 257 17.31 -5.73 8.21
N GLN A 258 18.23 -5.50 7.27
CA GLN A 258 19.55 -4.91 7.59
C GLN A 258 19.45 -3.49 8.14
N PHE A 259 18.34 -2.81 7.89
CA PHE A 259 18.08 -1.42 8.30
C PHE A 259 17.00 -1.32 9.39
N GLN A 260 16.52 -2.45 9.90
CA GLN A 260 15.53 -2.46 10.99
C GLN A 260 16.16 -1.91 12.26
N ASP A 261 15.55 -0.90 12.86
CA ASP A 261 16.05 -0.31 14.11
C ASP A 261 16.10 -1.37 15.22
N ALA A 262 17.28 -1.49 15.84
CA ALA A 262 17.57 -2.57 16.78
C ALA A 262 16.76 -2.44 18.10
N GLU A 263 16.39 -1.25 18.50
CA GLU A 263 15.64 -0.97 19.73
C GLU A 263 14.14 -1.17 19.49
N THR A 264 13.59 -0.45 18.54
CA THR A 264 12.15 -0.39 18.30
C THR A 264 11.62 -1.44 17.32
N GLY A 265 12.46 -1.91 16.40
CA GLY A 265 12.03 -2.75 15.28
C GLY A 265 11.34 -2.00 14.14
N MET A 266 11.17 -0.70 14.26
CA MET A 266 10.66 0.17 13.20
C MET A 266 11.74 0.50 12.15
N PHE A 267 11.38 1.33 11.19
CA PHE A 267 12.27 1.80 10.13
C PHE A 267 12.24 3.31 10.03
N TRP A 268 13.35 3.88 9.57
CA TRP A 268 13.50 5.30 9.33
C TRP A 268 12.80 5.74 8.03
N GLN A 269 12.28 6.97 7.99
CA GLN A 269 11.58 7.57 6.83
C GLN A 269 12.39 7.42 5.53
N VAL A 270 13.70 7.70 5.58
CA VAL A 270 14.66 7.32 4.54
C VAL A 270 15.52 6.21 5.12
N ILE A 271 15.37 5.01 4.56
CA ILE A 271 15.73 3.73 5.20
C ILE A 271 17.19 3.64 5.60
N ASP A 272 18.10 3.99 4.70
CA ASP A 272 19.57 3.85 4.86
C ASP A 272 20.23 5.06 5.53
N LYS A 273 19.43 5.97 6.10
CA LYS A 273 19.89 7.25 6.70
C LYS A 273 19.59 7.33 8.19
N ALA A 274 19.71 6.21 8.91
CA ALA A 274 19.54 6.18 10.36
C ALA A 274 20.42 7.24 11.03
N GLY A 275 19.87 7.99 11.98
CA GLY A 275 20.58 9.00 12.76
C GLY A 275 20.92 10.30 12.01
N VAL A 276 20.56 10.44 10.74
CA VAL A 276 20.70 11.73 10.05
C VAL A 276 19.69 12.72 10.65
N PRO A 277 20.12 13.95 11.02
CA PRO A 277 19.23 14.96 11.58
C PRO A 277 18.01 15.22 10.69
N GLY A 278 16.81 15.20 11.28
CA GLY A 278 15.54 15.36 10.57
C GLY A 278 14.90 14.04 10.13
N ASN A 279 15.65 12.93 10.07
CA ASN A 279 15.05 11.62 9.82
C ASN A 279 14.37 11.10 11.10
N TYR A 280 13.32 10.29 10.93
CA TYR A 280 12.51 9.78 12.04
C TYR A 280 12.03 8.36 11.77
N LEU A 281 11.69 7.62 12.84
CA LEU A 281 11.04 6.32 12.75
C LEU A 281 9.60 6.51 12.28
N GLU A 282 9.28 5.95 11.11
CA GLU A 282 8.04 6.26 10.40
C GLU A 282 7.04 5.09 10.50
N THR A 283 5.80 5.43 10.87
CA THR A 283 4.75 4.47 11.21
C THR A 283 4.23 3.70 10.02
N SER A 284 3.97 4.36 8.89
CA SER A 284 3.26 3.72 7.78
C SER A 284 4.08 2.63 7.08
N GLY A 285 5.33 2.93 6.77
CA GLY A 285 6.19 1.95 6.13
C GLY A 285 6.62 0.82 7.06
N SER A 286 6.79 1.11 8.37
CA SER A 286 7.03 0.07 9.38
C SER A 286 5.84 -0.89 9.50
N SER A 287 4.61 -0.36 9.45
CA SER A 287 3.39 -1.17 9.45
C SER A 287 3.22 -2.01 8.18
N LEU A 288 3.56 -1.45 7.00
CA LEU A 288 3.55 -2.18 5.73
C LEU A 288 4.54 -3.33 5.74
N PHE A 289 5.75 -3.11 6.28
CA PHE A 289 6.74 -4.16 6.45
C PHE A 289 6.22 -5.26 7.39
N ALA A 290 5.66 -4.89 8.54
CA ALA A 290 5.10 -5.85 9.49
C ALA A 290 4.03 -6.72 8.82
N TYR A 291 3.05 -6.12 8.15
CA TYR A 291 2.00 -6.84 7.43
C TYR A 291 2.57 -7.78 6.34
N ALA A 292 3.44 -7.26 5.48
CA ALA A 292 3.98 -8.06 4.37
C ALA A 292 4.76 -9.28 4.88
N VAL A 293 5.56 -9.12 5.94
CA VAL A 293 6.36 -10.20 6.51
C VAL A 293 5.46 -11.23 7.24
N LEU A 294 4.53 -10.78 8.08
CA LEU A 294 3.62 -11.68 8.81
C LEU A 294 2.77 -12.49 7.84
N LYS A 295 2.14 -11.85 6.86
CA LYS A 295 1.38 -12.51 5.80
C LYS A 295 2.25 -13.46 4.97
N GLY A 296 3.43 -13.03 4.57
CA GLY A 296 4.37 -13.85 3.80
C GLY A 296 4.82 -15.10 4.54
N VAL A 297 4.97 -15.03 5.87
CA VAL A 297 5.27 -16.22 6.70
C VAL A 297 4.04 -17.12 6.82
N ARG A 298 2.85 -16.58 7.06
CA ARG A 298 1.62 -17.36 7.15
C ARG A 298 1.34 -18.14 5.86
N LEU A 299 1.53 -17.50 4.71
CA LEU A 299 1.31 -18.12 3.39
C LEU A 299 2.48 -19.00 2.91
N GLY A 300 3.58 -19.11 3.68
CA GLY A 300 4.74 -19.93 3.34
C GLY A 300 5.69 -19.30 2.30
N TYR A 301 5.55 -18.02 1.98
CA TYR A 301 6.45 -17.29 1.06
C TYR A 301 7.79 -16.96 1.72
N LEU A 302 7.76 -16.81 3.04
CA LEU A 302 8.94 -16.58 3.86
C LEU A 302 9.12 -17.71 4.90
N PRO A 303 10.37 -18.11 5.20
CA PRO A 303 10.66 -19.01 6.31
C PRO A 303 10.14 -18.49 7.66
N LYS A 304 9.71 -19.40 8.55
CA LYS A 304 9.15 -19.05 9.87
C LYS A 304 10.01 -18.10 10.72
N ARG A 305 11.35 -18.17 10.57
CA ARG A 305 12.27 -17.28 11.31
C ARG A 305 12.04 -15.78 11.03
N PHE A 306 11.45 -15.44 9.88
CA PHE A 306 11.15 -14.04 9.54
C PHE A 306 10.01 -13.45 10.37
N ARG A 307 9.14 -14.28 10.94
CA ARG A 307 8.02 -13.82 11.76
C ARG A 307 8.45 -12.85 12.87
N ALA A 308 9.56 -13.14 13.53
CA ALA A 308 10.09 -12.30 14.61
C ALA A 308 10.38 -10.86 14.18
N TYR A 309 10.83 -10.63 12.93
CA TYR A 309 11.07 -9.29 12.41
C TYR A 309 9.75 -8.54 12.16
N GLY A 310 8.73 -9.23 11.63
CA GLY A 310 7.39 -8.67 11.45
C GLY A 310 6.73 -8.32 12.78
N GLU A 311 6.78 -9.23 13.75
CA GLU A 311 6.26 -9.00 15.12
C GLU A 311 6.96 -7.83 15.80
N LYS A 312 8.29 -7.75 15.70
CA LYS A 312 9.06 -6.67 16.28
C LYS A 312 8.68 -5.31 15.66
N ALA A 313 8.50 -5.23 14.34
CA ALA A 313 8.03 -4.02 13.68
C ALA A 313 6.60 -3.64 14.10
N PHE A 314 5.70 -4.62 14.21
CA PHE A 314 4.32 -4.42 14.66
C PHE A 314 4.26 -3.86 16.08
N TYR A 315 4.86 -4.55 17.04
CA TYR A 315 4.83 -4.12 18.44
C TYR A 315 5.57 -2.81 18.65
N GLY A 316 6.74 -2.62 18.03
CA GLY A 316 7.47 -1.37 18.10
C GLY A 316 6.71 -0.18 17.56
N THR A 317 5.97 -0.38 16.44
CA THR A 317 5.07 0.65 15.91
C THR A 317 3.94 0.97 16.91
N CYS A 318 3.33 -0.05 17.50
CA CYS A 318 2.28 0.16 18.51
C CYS A 318 2.82 0.88 19.74
N ASP A 319 3.95 0.46 20.28
CA ASP A 319 4.54 1.08 21.48
C ASP A 319 4.97 2.52 21.26
N LYS A 320 5.44 2.85 20.06
CA LYS A 320 5.92 4.19 19.71
C LYS A 320 4.80 5.14 19.31
N SER A 321 3.80 4.66 18.60
CA SER A 321 2.88 5.51 17.83
C SER A 321 1.40 5.39 18.25
N LEU A 322 0.97 4.26 18.85
CA LEU A 322 -0.41 4.07 19.32
C LEU A 322 -0.57 4.63 20.75
N GLY A 323 -1.47 5.59 20.91
CA GLY A 323 -1.69 6.23 22.20
C GLY A 323 -3.00 6.97 22.26
N VAL A 324 -3.07 7.94 23.15
CA VAL A 324 -4.20 8.86 23.29
C VAL A 324 -3.73 10.29 23.10
N ASN A 325 -4.57 11.14 22.51
CA ASN A 325 -4.33 12.57 22.40
C ASN A 325 -4.69 13.31 23.70
N ASP A 326 -4.48 14.63 23.71
CA ASP A 326 -4.78 15.49 24.86
C ASP A 326 -6.28 15.49 25.27
N LYS A 327 -7.16 15.00 24.37
CA LYS A 327 -8.60 14.85 24.66
C LYS A 327 -8.98 13.46 25.16
N GLY A 328 -7.99 12.55 25.29
CA GLY A 328 -8.23 11.16 25.67
C GLY A 328 -8.75 10.27 24.52
N GLU A 329 -8.72 10.73 23.27
CA GLU A 329 -9.12 9.95 22.11
C GLU A 329 -7.94 9.12 21.61
N LEU A 330 -8.21 7.89 21.18
CA LEU A 330 -7.19 7.01 20.59
C LEU A 330 -6.64 7.62 19.30
N GLN A 331 -5.32 7.55 19.14
CA GLN A 331 -4.64 8.01 17.93
C GLN A 331 -3.46 7.11 17.54
N LEU A 332 -3.13 7.13 16.27
CA LEU A 332 -1.89 6.59 15.73
C LEU A 332 -1.08 7.72 15.12
N SER A 333 0.09 8.01 15.69
CA SER A 333 0.98 9.12 15.30
C SER A 333 2.15 8.67 14.41
N GLY A 334 3.02 9.60 14.03
CA GLY A 334 4.28 9.31 13.34
C GLY A 334 4.13 8.90 11.87
N ILE A 335 3.05 9.31 11.21
CA ILE A 335 2.74 8.97 9.82
C ILE A 335 3.17 10.12 8.91
N CYS A 336 4.05 9.86 7.94
CA CYS A 336 4.29 10.80 6.84
C CYS A 336 3.00 11.04 6.07
N LEU A 337 2.54 12.28 5.94
CA LEU A 337 1.27 12.58 5.28
C LEU A 337 1.29 12.11 3.82
N VAL A 338 2.25 12.60 3.05
CA VAL A 338 2.42 12.20 1.64
C VAL A 338 3.86 12.47 1.21
N ALA A 339 4.43 11.62 0.38
CA ALA A 339 5.60 11.96 -0.39
C ALA A 339 5.43 11.49 -1.83
N GLY A 340 6.18 12.10 -2.74
CA GLY A 340 6.13 11.80 -4.16
C GLY A 340 7.31 12.45 -4.87
N LEU A 341 7.32 12.41 -6.19
CA LEU A 341 8.38 12.94 -7.01
C LEU A 341 7.80 13.90 -8.07
N GLY A 342 8.49 14.97 -8.35
CA GLY A 342 8.06 15.95 -9.36
C GLY A 342 6.83 16.76 -8.92
N GLY A 343 6.03 17.18 -9.90
CA GLY A 343 4.84 18.00 -9.69
C GLY A 343 5.14 19.50 -9.51
N ALA A 344 4.08 20.26 -9.28
CA ALA A 344 4.15 21.73 -9.19
C ALA A 344 5.01 22.23 -8.01
N THR A 345 5.09 21.45 -6.93
CA THR A 345 5.90 21.76 -5.75
C THR A 345 7.38 21.33 -5.89
N ARG A 346 7.76 20.82 -7.06
CA ARG A 346 9.14 20.38 -7.37
C ARG A 346 9.73 19.44 -6.33
N ARG A 347 8.99 18.39 -5.97
CA ARG A 347 9.46 17.33 -5.06
C ARG A 347 10.65 16.59 -5.68
N ASP A 348 11.85 16.88 -5.18
CA ASP A 348 13.10 16.46 -5.80
C ASP A 348 13.64 15.12 -5.27
N GLY A 349 13.01 14.53 -4.26
CA GLY A 349 13.44 13.28 -3.65
C GLY A 349 14.74 13.41 -2.83
N SER A 350 15.16 14.62 -2.47
CA SER A 350 16.29 14.88 -1.55
C SER A 350 15.96 14.50 -0.10
N LEU A 351 16.93 14.46 0.77
CA LEU A 351 16.71 14.25 2.21
C LEU A 351 15.90 15.41 2.80
N GLU A 352 16.25 16.64 2.44
CA GLU A 352 15.55 17.85 2.85
C GLU A 352 14.06 17.76 2.50
N TYR A 353 13.74 17.32 1.28
CA TYR A 353 12.36 17.13 0.85
C TYR A 353 11.66 16.08 1.72
N TYR A 354 12.19 14.87 1.85
CA TYR A 354 11.52 13.82 2.62
C TYR A 354 11.35 14.17 4.11
N PHE A 355 12.28 14.93 4.69
CA PHE A 355 12.21 15.34 6.09
C PHE A 355 11.29 16.55 6.31
N SER A 356 10.97 17.31 5.26
CA SER A 356 10.04 18.45 5.30
C SER A 356 8.58 18.06 5.17
N GLU A 357 8.28 16.83 4.74
CA GLU A 357 6.90 16.37 4.60
C GLU A 357 6.21 16.31 5.97
N PRO A 358 4.94 16.78 6.08
CA PRO A 358 4.23 16.78 7.34
C PRO A 358 4.08 15.39 7.93
N VAL A 359 4.33 15.29 9.23
CA VAL A 359 4.01 14.11 10.05
C VAL A 359 2.65 14.33 10.69
N VAL A 360 1.77 13.33 10.60
CA VAL A 360 0.37 13.43 11.00
C VAL A 360 -0.07 12.23 11.83
N GLU A 361 -1.26 12.35 12.40
CA GLU A 361 -1.95 11.31 13.13
C GLU A 361 -3.13 10.78 12.30
N ASN A 362 -3.50 9.53 12.55
CA ASN A 362 -4.71 8.87 12.06
C ASN A 362 -4.88 8.78 10.52
N ASP A 363 -3.83 9.03 9.74
CA ASP A 363 -3.93 8.88 8.30
C ASP A 363 -3.97 7.40 7.91
N ALA A 364 -4.90 7.03 7.02
CA ALA A 364 -5.09 5.64 6.58
C ALA A 364 -3.84 5.00 5.95
N LYS A 365 -2.91 5.80 5.42
CA LYS A 365 -1.65 5.29 4.89
C LYS A 365 -0.77 4.61 5.95
N GLY A 366 -1.00 4.94 7.24
CA GLY A 366 -0.38 4.26 8.38
C GLY A 366 -1.36 3.34 9.11
N VAL A 367 -2.61 3.81 9.30
CA VAL A 367 -3.65 3.07 10.03
C VAL A 367 -3.99 1.75 9.35
N ALA A 368 -4.29 1.77 8.05
CA ALA A 368 -4.71 0.57 7.35
C ALA A 368 -3.64 -0.54 7.34
N PRO A 369 -2.35 -0.27 7.05
CA PRO A 369 -1.31 -1.29 7.16
C PRO A 369 -1.13 -1.85 8.57
N LEU A 370 -1.27 -1.01 9.61
CA LEU A 370 -1.19 -1.49 10.99
C LEU A 370 -2.36 -2.42 11.32
N LEU A 371 -3.57 -2.10 10.89
CA LEU A 371 -4.74 -2.97 11.06
C LEU A 371 -4.62 -4.26 10.25
N LEU A 372 -4.04 -4.23 9.05
CA LEU A 372 -3.72 -5.43 8.29
C LEU A 372 -2.67 -6.30 9.00
N ALA A 373 -1.64 -5.70 9.58
CA ALA A 373 -0.69 -6.43 10.42
C ALA A 373 -1.36 -7.00 11.68
N TYR A 374 -2.28 -6.25 12.28
CA TYR A 374 -3.10 -6.72 13.41
C TYR A 374 -3.93 -7.95 13.05
N THR A 375 -4.54 -8.01 11.85
CA THR A 375 -5.26 -9.23 11.43
C THR A 375 -4.33 -10.43 11.39
N GLU A 376 -3.09 -10.29 10.89
CA GLU A 376 -2.09 -11.36 10.86
C GLU A 376 -1.61 -11.80 12.27
N MET A 377 -1.70 -10.89 13.25
CA MET A 377 -1.36 -11.20 14.66
C MET A 377 -2.48 -11.97 15.38
N ILE A 378 -3.74 -11.82 14.99
CA ILE A 378 -4.90 -12.47 15.62
C ILE A 378 -5.40 -13.70 14.86
N ILE A 379 -4.97 -13.94 13.61
CA ILE A 379 -5.22 -15.22 12.91
C ILE A 379 -4.55 -16.34 13.68
N GLN A 380 -5.35 -17.36 14.03
CA GLN A 380 -4.91 -18.56 14.76
C GLN A 380 -4.42 -19.66 13.82
#